data_012fda88f8987d8c9d3f2e10aae7d4ce
#
_entry.id   012fda88f8987d8c9d3f2e10aae7d4ce
#
_cell.length_a   1.000
_cell.length_b   1.000
_cell.length_c   1.000
_cell.angle_alpha   90.00
_cell.angle_beta   90.00
_cell.angle_gamma   90.00
#
_symmetry.space_group_name_H-M   'P 1'
#
loop_
_entity.id
_entity.type
_entity.pdbx_description
1 polymer ?
#
loop_
_entity_poly.entity_id
_entity_poly.type
_entity_poly.pdbx_seq_one_letter_code
_entity_poly.pdbx_strand_id
1 'polypeptide(L)'
;FWAGYAVSKAALECMVTTYAAELGKTNVKANIIDPLTVRTGMRASAMPGEDPQTLPEPSAITEKFVELAEPGCSANGERFVAKVDAVTRDDKP
;
A
#
# COMPACT_ATOMS: atom_id res chain seq x y z
N PHE A 1 -5.04 -8.88 19.60
CA PHE A 1 -6.23 -8.07 19.34
C PHE A 1 -6.17 -7.33 18.00
N TRP A 2 -5.68 -8.03 16.94
CA TRP A 2 -5.54 -7.44 15.62
C TRP A 2 -6.64 -7.87 14.65
N ALA A 3 -7.62 -8.68 15.10
CA ALA A 3 -8.64 -9.24 14.22
C ALA A 3 -9.47 -8.14 13.51
N GLY A 4 -9.90 -7.11 14.27
CA GLY A 4 -10.66 -6.01 13.69
C GLY A 4 -9.87 -5.24 12.63
N TYR A 5 -8.60 -4.98 12.89
CA TYR A 5 -7.71 -4.34 11.95
C TYR A 5 -7.54 -5.19 10.68
N ALA A 6 -7.26 -6.49 10.86
CA ALA A 6 -7.05 -7.39 9.73
C ALA A 6 -8.30 -7.50 8.84
N VAL A 7 -9.49 -7.60 9.47
CA VAL A 7 -10.76 -7.65 8.73
C VAL A 7 -10.98 -6.37 7.94
N SER A 8 -10.75 -5.20 8.56
CA SER A 8 -10.96 -3.92 7.89
C SER A 8 -10.01 -3.73 6.70
N LYS A 9 -8.77 -4.18 6.82
CA LYS A 9 -7.81 -4.10 5.71
C LYS A 9 -8.15 -5.06 4.59
N ALA A 10 -8.58 -6.28 4.90
CA ALA A 10 -9.02 -7.25 3.90
C ALA A 10 -10.25 -6.75 3.15
N ALA A 11 -11.20 -6.14 3.86
CA ALA A 11 -12.38 -5.55 3.25
C ALA A 11 -12.02 -4.40 2.31
N LEU A 12 -11.08 -3.54 2.72
CA LEU A 12 -10.60 -2.44 1.89
C LEU A 12 -9.95 -2.96 0.60
N GLU A 13 -9.10 -3.97 0.70
CA GLU A 13 -8.45 -4.56 -0.47
C GLU A 13 -9.48 -5.19 -1.43
N CYS A 14 -10.46 -5.89 -0.89
CA CYS A 14 -11.54 -6.46 -1.69
C CYS A 14 -12.33 -5.37 -2.40
N MET A 15 -12.64 -4.27 -1.71
CA MET A 15 -13.35 -3.14 -2.30
C MET A 15 -12.55 -2.52 -3.45
N VAL A 16 -11.25 -2.30 -3.25
CA VAL A 16 -10.39 -1.70 -4.28
C VAL A 16 -10.32 -2.56 -5.52
N THR A 17 -10.11 -3.87 -5.36
CA THR A 17 -10.00 -4.77 -6.52
C THR A 17 -11.33 -4.91 -7.27
N THR A 18 -12.44 -4.92 -6.55
CA THR A 18 -13.77 -4.94 -7.16
C THR A 18 -14.03 -3.65 -7.93
N TYR A 19 -13.73 -2.52 -7.31
CA TYR A 19 -13.88 -1.21 -7.92
C TYR A 19 -13.01 -1.08 -9.19
N ALA A 20 -11.77 -1.54 -9.12
CA ALA A 20 -10.87 -1.53 -10.27
C ALA A 20 -11.46 -2.31 -11.45
N ALA A 21 -12.07 -3.46 -11.18
CA ALA A 21 -12.71 -4.28 -12.21
C ALA A 21 -13.91 -3.54 -12.84
N GLU A 22 -14.70 -2.85 -12.02
CA GLU A 22 -15.84 -2.07 -12.51
C GLU A 22 -15.42 -0.88 -13.37
N LEU A 23 -14.24 -0.32 -13.10
CA LEU A 23 -13.70 0.85 -13.81
C LEU A 23 -12.86 0.49 -15.03
N GLY A 24 -12.75 -0.78 -15.39
CA GLY A 24 -11.82 -1.26 -16.41
C GLY A 24 -11.96 -0.62 -17.79
N LYS A 25 -13.13 -0.04 -18.10
CA LYS A 25 -13.39 0.65 -19.38
C LYS A 25 -13.26 2.17 -19.28
N THR A 26 -12.78 2.67 -18.15
CA THR A 26 -12.60 4.11 -17.92
C THR A 26 -11.13 4.44 -17.76
N ASN A 27 -10.83 5.74 -17.62
CA ASN A 27 -9.47 6.21 -17.34
C ASN A 27 -9.13 6.21 -15.85
N VAL A 28 -10.08 5.81 -15.00
CA VAL A 28 -9.86 5.76 -13.57
C VAL A 28 -9.15 4.45 -13.21
N LYS A 29 -8.13 4.54 -12.37
CA LYS A 29 -7.35 3.38 -11.91
C LYS A 29 -7.42 3.30 -10.40
N ALA A 30 -7.48 2.09 -9.88
CA ALA A 30 -7.48 1.84 -8.44
C ALA A 30 -6.49 0.72 -8.13
N ASN A 31 -5.50 1.02 -7.32
CA ASN A 31 -4.43 0.09 -6.97
C ASN A 31 -4.19 0.10 -5.47
N ILE A 32 -3.43 -0.88 -5.01
CA ILE A 32 -3.08 -1.05 -3.60
C ILE A 32 -1.57 -0.95 -3.45
N ILE A 33 -1.11 -0.19 -2.46
CA ILE A 33 0.28 -0.16 -2.05
C ILE A 33 0.37 -0.60 -0.60
N ASP A 34 1.18 -1.62 -0.34
CA ASP A 34 1.55 -2.02 1.01
C ASP A 34 2.92 -1.41 1.33
N PRO A 35 2.99 -0.38 2.17
CA PRO A 35 4.26 0.26 2.49
C PRO A 35 5.12 -0.55 3.48
N LEU A 36 4.64 -1.72 3.92
CA LEU A 36 5.28 -2.49 4.97
C LEU A 36 5.37 -1.67 6.26
N THR A 37 6.46 -1.79 7.00
CA THR A 37 6.64 -1.04 8.24
C THR A 37 7.42 0.24 7.97
N VAL A 38 6.84 1.38 8.32
CA VAL A 38 7.48 2.69 8.18
C VAL A 38 7.44 3.43 9.51
N ARG A 39 8.33 4.40 9.67
CA ARG A 39 8.42 5.22 10.87
C ARG A 39 7.29 6.25 10.87
N THR A 40 6.23 5.96 11.63
CA THR A 40 5.07 6.84 11.77
C THR A 40 4.64 6.89 13.23
N GLY A 41 3.84 7.89 13.58
CA GLY A 41 3.23 7.98 14.91
C GLY A 41 2.31 6.79 15.20
N MET A 42 1.57 6.34 14.20
CA MET A 42 0.70 5.16 14.34
C MET A 42 1.52 3.91 14.66
N ARG A 43 2.65 3.71 13.99
CA ARG A 43 3.53 2.56 14.26
C ARG A 43 4.12 2.64 15.66
N ALA A 44 4.56 3.82 16.09
CA ALA A 44 5.10 4.04 17.43
C ALA A 44 4.06 3.73 18.51
N SER A 45 2.81 4.12 18.29
CA SER A 45 1.72 3.82 19.23
C SER A 45 1.41 2.33 19.30
N ALA A 46 1.44 1.64 18.17
CA ALA A 46 1.13 0.21 18.09
C ALA A 46 2.27 -0.66 18.61
N MET A 47 3.52 -0.21 18.46
CA MET A 47 4.72 -0.97 18.80
C MET A 47 5.67 -0.12 19.65
N PRO A 48 5.30 0.22 20.90
CA PRO A 48 6.09 1.16 21.72
C PRO A 48 7.49 0.66 22.08
N GLY A 49 7.72 -0.66 22.07
CA GLY A 49 9.03 -1.23 22.34
C GLY A 49 9.99 -1.26 21.17
N GLU A 50 9.53 -0.89 19.99
CA GLU A 50 10.33 -0.91 18.77
C GLU A 50 11.14 0.37 18.62
N ASP A 51 12.42 0.24 18.21
CA ASP A 51 13.26 1.40 17.93
C ASP A 51 12.85 2.03 16.60
N PRO A 52 12.32 3.27 16.60
CA PRO A 52 11.91 3.93 15.35
C PRO A 52 13.02 4.09 14.33
N GLN A 53 14.28 4.16 14.78
CA GLN A 53 15.42 4.30 13.87
C GLN A 53 15.68 3.07 13.00
N THR A 54 15.08 1.93 13.35
CA THR A 54 15.17 0.71 12.53
C THR A 54 14.17 0.71 11.37
N LEU A 55 13.26 1.68 11.32
CA LEU A 55 12.21 1.76 10.30
C LEU A 55 12.55 2.86 9.28
N PRO A 56 12.20 2.65 8.00
CA PRO A 56 12.36 3.70 6.99
C PRO A 56 11.41 4.86 7.26
N GLU A 57 11.84 6.06 6.90
CA GLU A 57 10.97 7.23 6.94
C GLU A 57 9.93 7.14 5.82
N PRO A 58 8.75 7.76 6.00
CA PRO A 58 7.72 7.76 4.95
C PRO A 58 8.23 8.28 3.61
N SER A 59 9.09 9.29 3.60
CA SER A 59 9.67 9.85 2.37
C SER A 59 10.50 8.84 1.57
N ALA A 60 10.99 7.78 2.21
CA ALA A 60 11.80 6.77 1.55
C ALA A 60 11.00 5.86 0.62
N ILE A 61 9.66 5.88 0.71
CA ILE A 61 8.79 4.96 -0.03
C ILE A 61 7.75 5.68 -0.88
N THR A 62 7.89 7.00 -1.08
CA THR A 62 6.85 7.80 -1.75
C THR A 62 6.87 7.71 -3.27
N GLU A 63 7.97 7.29 -3.87
CA GLU A 63 8.15 7.30 -5.32
C GLU A 63 7.05 6.51 -6.06
N LYS A 64 6.70 5.34 -5.55
CA LYS A 64 5.67 4.50 -6.19
C LYS A 64 4.28 5.15 -6.10
N PHE A 65 3.99 5.86 -5.02
CA PHE A 65 2.74 6.60 -4.91
C PHE A 65 2.62 7.64 -6.03
N VAL A 66 3.69 8.37 -6.27
CA VAL A 66 3.73 9.38 -7.34
C VAL A 66 3.56 8.71 -8.70
N GLU A 67 4.30 7.64 -8.95
CA GLU A 67 4.25 6.89 -10.20
C GLU A 67 2.83 6.40 -10.53
N LEU A 68 2.13 5.84 -9.52
CA LEU A 68 0.78 5.34 -9.72
C LEU A 68 -0.25 6.46 -9.92
N ALA A 69 0.06 7.67 -9.50
CA ALA A 69 -0.82 8.82 -9.65
C ALA A 69 -0.63 9.56 -10.98
N GLU A 70 0.39 9.22 -11.75
CA GLU A 70 0.66 9.88 -13.02
C GLU A 70 -0.29 9.44 -14.12
N PRO A 71 -0.66 10.35 -15.06
CA PRO A 71 -1.61 10.03 -16.13
C PRO A 71 -1.18 8.87 -17.03
N GLY A 72 0.12 8.62 -17.15
CA GLY A 72 0.65 7.54 -17.97
C GLY A 72 0.59 6.16 -17.32
N CYS A 73 0.14 6.07 -16.07
CA CYS A 73 0.08 4.80 -15.37
C CYS A 73 -1.02 3.91 -15.94
N SER A 74 -0.66 2.69 -16.36
CA SER A 74 -1.60 1.71 -16.90
C SER A 74 -2.06 0.68 -15.88
N ALA A 75 -1.43 0.65 -14.69
CA ALA A 75 -1.77 -0.32 -13.66
C ALA A 75 -3.19 -0.08 -13.12
N ASN A 76 -3.95 -1.15 -12.97
CA ASN A 76 -5.30 -1.11 -12.40
C ASN A 76 -5.60 -2.43 -11.72
N GLY A 77 -6.08 -2.38 -10.49
CA GLY A 77 -6.42 -3.57 -9.70
C GLY A 77 -5.19 -4.36 -9.24
N GLU A 78 -4.02 -3.74 -9.23
CA GLU A 78 -2.77 -4.40 -8.87
C GLU A 78 -2.34 -4.04 -7.45
N ARG A 79 -1.56 -4.94 -6.84
CA ARG A 79 -1.01 -4.76 -5.50
C ARG A 79 0.50 -4.64 -5.58
N PHE A 80 1.03 -3.60 -4.95
CA PHE A 80 2.46 -3.32 -4.91
C PHE A 80 2.93 -3.32 -3.47
N VAL A 81 4.15 -3.81 -3.25
CA VAL A 81 4.82 -3.76 -1.95
C VAL A 81 5.96 -2.76 -2.05
N ALA A 82 5.92 -1.71 -1.25
CA ALA A 82 6.95 -0.68 -1.23
C ALA A 82 8.05 -1.04 -0.22
N LYS A 83 9.29 -1.09 -0.69
CA LYS A 83 10.48 -1.28 0.14
C LYS A 83 11.41 -0.10 -0.05
N VAL A 84 12.32 0.10 0.90
CA VAL A 84 13.26 1.23 0.85
C VAL A 84 14.06 1.27 -0.45
N ASP A 85 14.55 0.12 -0.89
CA ASP A 85 15.44 0.02 -2.06
C ASP A 85 14.72 -0.37 -3.34
N ALA A 86 13.47 -0.84 -3.25
CA ALA A 86 12.74 -1.30 -4.42
C ALA A 86 11.25 -1.36 -4.14
N VAL A 87 10.47 -1.16 -5.20
CA VAL A 87 9.03 -1.42 -5.18
C VAL A 87 8.76 -2.51 -6.19
N THR A 88 8.15 -3.58 -5.75
CA THR A 88 7.85 -4.72 -6.59
C THR A 88 6.36 -5.02 -6.57
N ARG A 89 5.87 -5.60 -7.66
CA ARG A 89 4.52 -6.14 -7.69
C ARG A 89 4.46 -7.32 -6.72
N ASP A 90 3.37 -7.41 -5.98
CA ASP A 90 3.13 -8.55 -5.11
C ASP A 90 2.59 -9.71 -5.95
N ASP A 91 3.44 -10.68 -6.26
CA ASP A 91 3.12 -11.82 -7.10
C ASP A 91 2.73 -13.07 -6.30
N LYS A 92 2.43 -12.91 -5.04
CA LYS A 92 2.01 -14.05 -4.21
C LYS A 92 0.71 -14.64 -4.75
N PRO A 93 0.66 -15.96 -4.83
CA PRO A 93 -0.55 -16.65 -5.28
C PRO A 93 -1.72 -16.35 -4.34
#